data_15ad62f594555fed8fc92f15d1e0a687
#
_entry.id   15ad62f594555fed8fc92f15d1e0a687
#
_cell.length_a   1.000
_cell.length_b   1.000
_cell.length_c   1.000
_cell.angle_alpha   90.00
_cell.angle_beta   90.00
_cell.angle_gamma   90.00
#
_symmetry.space_group_name_H-M   'P 1'
#
loop_
_entity.id
_entity.type
_entity.pdbx_description
1 polymer ?
#
loop_
_entity_poly.entity_id
_entity_poly.type
_entity_poly.pdbx_seq_one_letter_code
_entity_poly.pdbx_strand_id
1 'polypeptide(L)'
;MTRTEPLVLGIETSCDETGVGIVRGTELLANVIASSMEEHARYGGVVPEVAARAHLEALVPTIRQALAEAGVELADLDAIAVTSGPGLSGALMVGVGAAKALAVSLGKPLYAVNHLVGHVGADVLDHDPLEYPTIALLVSGGHTSLLHVRNLVSDVELLGETMDDAAGEAFDKVGRLLDLPYPGGPHVDRLSQEGDRKAIRFPRGLSAAKDKDRHRYDFSFSGLKTAVARYVESLEDAGSEVPKADVCAAFSEAVNDSLTAKAVQACLDKGVSTLVVGGGYSANSRLRSLAAERCEAAGVELRLPPLRYCTDNGAQIAALGSAAVRAGVAPSPILTRTVPLLASTVGETSRTVPVAVTVGSDCSATATVPSASC
;
A
#
# COMPACT_ATOMS: atom_id res chain seq x y z
N MET A 1 -15.37 -31.29 -15.38
CA MET A 1 -14.50 -31.30 -14.19
C MET A 1 -14.53 -29.88 -13.63
N THR A 2 -15.17 -29.69 -12.48
CA THR A 2 -15.08 -28.42 -11.75
C THR A 2 -13.60 -28.21 -11.40
N ARG A 3 -12.97 -27.20 -11.96
CA ARG A 3 -11.61 -26.80 -11.59
C ARG A 3 -11.64 -26.52 -10.08
N THR A 4 -10.87 -27.27 -9.31
CA THR A 4 -10.69 -26.96 -7.89
C THR A 4 -10.09 -25.55 -7.78
N GLU A 5 -10.62 -24.74 -6.87
CA GLU A 5 -10.11 -23.39 -6.63
C GLU A 5 -8.62 -23.46 -6.24
N PRO A 6 -7.75 -22.62 -6.82
CA PRO A 6 -6.31 -22.72 -6.60
C PRO A 6 -5.94 -22.36 -5.17
N LEU A 7 -5.00 -23.12 -4.60
CA LEU A 7 -4.39 -22.86 -3.29
C LEU A 7 -3.10 -22.06 -3.50
N VAL A 8 -3.08 -20.80 -3.07
CA VAL A 8 -1.99 -19.85 -3.35
C VAL A 8 -1.41 -19.30 -2.06
N LEU A 9 -0.08 -19.35 -1.96
CA LEU A 9 0.69 -18.67 -0.92
C LEU A 9 1.16 -17.32 -1.44
N GLY A 10 0.87 -16.23 -0.71
CA GLY A 10 1.30 -14.87 -1.00
C GLY A 10 2.35 -14.39 -0.01
N ILE A 11 3.38 -13.73 -0.52
CA ILE A 11 4.48 -13.15 0.27
C ILE A 11 4.50 -11.64 0.04
N GLU A 12 4.42 -10.87 1.14
CA GLU A 12 4.52 -9.41 1.18
C GLU A 12 5.73 -8.99 2.00
N THR A 13 6.65 -8.24 1.40
CA THR A 13 7.83 -7.67 2.04
C THR A 13 8.20 -6.31 1.46
N SER A 14 7.23 -5.48 1.08
CA SER A 14 7.54 -4.23 0.37
C SER A 14 8.06 -3.10 1.27
N CYS A 15 7.75 -3.14 2.58
CA CYS A 15 8.11 -2.07 3.52
C CYS A 15 8.63 -2.62 4.85
N ASP A 16 7.86 -2.57 5.91
CA ASP A 16 8.24 -2.97 7.28
C ASP A 16 7.48 -4.18 7.82
N GLU A 17 6.47 -4.65 7.09
CA GLU A 17 5.69 -5.83 7.43
C GLU A 17 6.16 -7.05 6.61
N THR A 18 6.44 -8.16 7.31
CA THR A 18 6.63 -9.47 6.68
C THR A 18 5.30 -10.21 6.71
N GLY A 19 4.58 -10.19 5.59
CA GLY A 19 3.26 -10.82 5.48
C GLY A 19 3.31 -12.12 4.69
N VAL A 20 2.65 -13.17 5.22
CA VAL A 20 2.39 -14.41 4.48
C VAL A 20 0.91 -14.77 4.59
N GLY A 21 0.26 -14.89 3.44
CA GLY A 21 -1.14 -15.29 3.35
C GLY A 21 -1.33 -16.55 2.53
N ILE A 22 -2.36 -17.31 2.85
CA ILE A 22 -2.76 -18.52 2.09
C ILE A 22 -4.24 -18.40 1.79
N VAL A 23 -4.58 -18.47 0.50
CA VAL A 23 -5.97 -18.43 0.04
C VAL A 23 -6.30 -19.65 -0.83
N ARG A 24 -7.55 -20.09 -0.79
CA ARG A 24 -8.14 -21.06 -1.73
C ARG A 24 -9.20 -20.34 -2.56
N GLY A 25 -8.87 -20.02 -3.80
CA GLY A 25 -9.74 -19.17 -4.62
C GLY A 25 -9.87 -17.77 -4.03
N THR A 26 -10.99 -17.45 -3.38
CA THR A 26 -11.23 -16.23 -2.61
C THR A 26 -11.37 -16.48 -1.11
N GLU A 27 -11.29 -17.73 -0.66
CA GLU A 27 -11.39 -18.11 0.75
C GLU A 27 -10.03 -17.89 1.42
N LEU A 28 -9.99 -17.08 2.47
CA LEU A 28 -8.80 -16.86 3.29
C LEU A 28 -8.61 -18.03 4.25
N LEU A 29 -7.47 -18.72 4.19
CA LEU A 29 -7.10 -19.81 5.11
C LEU A 29 -6.12 -19.34 6.20
N ALA A 30 -5.18 -18.43 5.87
CA ALA A 30 -4.24 -17.88 6.84
C ALA A 30 -3.77 -16.49 6.40
N ASN A 31 -3.50 -15.60 7.38
CA ASN A 31 -2.86 -14.30 7.16
C ASN A 31 -1.99 -13.95 8.36
N VAL A 32 -0.71 -14.22 8.25
CA VAL A 32 0.27 -14.02 9.32
C VAL A 32 1.15 -12.82 8.97
N ILE A 33 1.31 -11.91 9.93
CA ILE A 33 2.10 -10.69 9.78
C ILE A 33 3.10 -10.63 10.94
N ALA A 34 4.37 -10.41 10.60
CA ALA A 34 5.43 -10.05 11.54
C ALA A 34 5.90 -8.63 11.23
N SER A 35 5.65 -7.70 12.16
CA SER A 35 5.99 -6.29 12.00
C SER A 35 7.35 -5.98 12.60
N SER A 36 8.13 -5.15 11.89
CA SER A 36 9.38 -4.56 12.40
C SER A 36 9.21 -3.11 12.87
N MET A 37 7.96 -2.66 13.05
CA MET A 37 7.61 -1.28 13.43
C MET A 37 8.33 -0.82 14.70
N GLU A 38 8.43 -1.68 15.72
CA GLU A 38 9.12 -1.34 16.98
C GLU A 38 10.60 -1.04 16.77
N GLU A 39 11.25 -1.75 15.84
CA GLU A 39 12.66 -1.50 15.50
C GLU A 39 12.83 -0.15 14.77
N HIS A 40 11.84 0.26 14.00
CA HIS A 40 11.82 1.52 13.27
C HIS A 40 11.45 2.72 14.14
N ALA A 41 10.68 2.53 15.22
CA ALA A 41 10.20 3.60 16.11
C ALA A 41 11.35 4.46 16.65
N ARG A 42 12.49 3.86 17.01
CA ARG A 42 13.69 4.56 17.49
C ARG A 42 14.32 5.50 16.48
N TYR A 43 14.05 5.31 15.18
CA TYR A 43 14.55 6.17 14.10
C TYR A 43 13.47 7.20 13.66
N GLY A 44 12.25 7.05 14.15
CA GLY A 44 11.13 7.90 13.79
C GLY A 44 10.66 7.74 12.34
N GLY A 45 10.87 6.56 11.75
CA GLY A 45 10.45 6.21 10.38
C GLY A 45 11.16 4.95 9.89
N VAL A 46 10.69 4.39 8.78
CA VAL A 46 11.21 3.14 8.21
C VAL A 46 12.63 3.33 7.67
N VAL A 47 13.56 2.48 8.11
CA VAL A 47 14.95 2.42 7.63
C VAL A 47 15.10 1.21 6.72
N PRO A 48 15.39 1.37 5.41
CA PRO A 48 15.38 0.28 4.44
C PRO A 48 16.27 -0.91 4.77
N GLU A 49 17.47 -0.67 5.32
CA GLU A 49 18.40 -1.73 5.72
C GLU A 49 17.89 -2.53 6.93
N VAL A 50 17.27 -1.87 7.89
CA VAL A 50 16.65 -2.52 9.05
C VAL A 50 15.49 -3.39 8.61
N ALA A 51 14.60 -2.87 7.74
CA ALA A 51 13.50 -3.64 7.18
C ALA A 51 13.99 -4.89 6.44
N ALA A 52 14.98 -4.77 5.56
CA ALA A 52 15.52 -5.90 4.80
C ALA A 52 16.08 -7.00 5.72
N ARG A 53 16.75 -6.64 6.82
CA ARG A 53 17.26 -7.59 7.80
C ARG A 53 16.15 -8.27 8.60
N ALA A 54 15.15 -7.50 9.04
CA ALA A 54 14.00 -8.03 9.76
C ALA A 54 13.23 -9.06 8.91
N HIS A 55 13.05 -8.81 7.61
CA HIS A 55 12.43 -9.77 6.69
C HIS A 55 13.22 -11.09 6.61
N LEU A 56 14.54 -11.05 6.58
CA LEU A 56 15.36 -12.28 6.55
C LEU A 56 15.11 -13.16 7.77
N GLU A 57 14.94 -12.55 8.95
CA GLU A 57 14.71 -13.27 10.20
C GLU A 57 13.27 -13.75 10.34
N ALA A 58 12.30 -12.92 9.92
CA ALA A 58 10.87 -13.19 10.12
C ALA A 58 10.25 -14.13 9.07
N LEU A 59 10.74 -14.11 7.81
CA LEU A 59 10.01 -14.73 6.68
C LEU A 59 9.79 -16.23 6.84
N VAL A 60 10.80 -17.00 7.23
CA VAL A 60 10.67 -18.46 7.39
C VAL A 60 9.75 -18.83 8.55
N PRO A 61 9.85 -18.23 9.75
CA PRO A 61 8.86 -18.43 10.81
C PRO A 61 7.43 -18.10 10.37
N THR A 62 7.23 -16.96 9.67
CA THR A 62 5.91 -16.52 9.20
C THR A 62 5.30 -17.49 8.18
N ILE A 63 6.11 -18.03 7.24
CA ILE A 63 5.66 -19.07 6.30
C ILE A 63 5.21 -20.32 7.06
N ARG A 64 6.01 -20.79 8.02
CA ARG A 64 5.65 -22.00 8.81
C ARG A 64 4.37 -21.82 9.60
N GLN A 65 4.20 -20.64 10.20
CA GLN A 65 2.98 -20.33 10.94
C GLN A 65 1.76 -20.28 10.01
N ALA A 66 1.86 -19.61 8.85
CA ALA A 66 0.77 -19.54 7.88
C ALA A 66 0.35 -20.92 7.37
N LEU A 67 1.28 -21.82 7.09
CA LEU A 67 0.99 -23.20 6.69
C LEU A 67 0.28 -23.97 7.80
N ALA A 68 0.74 -23.83 9.06
CA ALA A 68 0.12 -24.49 10.20
C ALA A 68 -1.30 -23.97 10.46
N GLU A 69 -1.54 -22.66 10.38
CA GLU A 69 -2.87 -22.05 10.53
C GLU A 69 -3.83 -22.47 9.41
N ALA A 70 -3.34 -22.56 8.16
CA ALA A 70 -4.13 -23.02 7.02
C ALA A 70 -4.36 -24.56 7.02
N GLY A 71 -3.62 -25.31 7.82
CA GLY A 71 -3.69 -26.77 7.83
C GLY A 71 -3.24 -27.43 6.53
N VAL A 72 -2.24 -26.83 5.85
CA VAL A 72 -1.71 -27.31 4.56
C VAL A 72 -0.19 -27.40 4.58
N GLU A 73 0.37 -28.17 3.66
CA GLU A 73 1.82 -28.26 3.46
C GLU A 73 2.26 -27.53 2.18
N LEU A 74 3.57 -27.25 2.05
CA LEU A 74 4.13 -26.60 0.86
C LEU A 74 3.84 -27.38 -0.43
N ALA A 75 3.74 -28.71 -0.36
CA ALA A 75 3.44 -29.57 -1.50
C ALA A 75 2.02 -29.37 -2.04
N ASP A 76 1.07 -28.98 -1.17
CA ASP A 76 -0.34 -28.78 -1.53
C ASP A 76 -0.59 -27.52 -2.33
N LEU A 77 0.34 -26.56 -2.28
CA LEU A 77 0.21 -25.28 -2.99
C LEU A 77 0.14 -25.50 -4.50
N ASP A 78 -0.74 -24.73 -5.16
CA ASP A 78 -0.83 -24.70 -6.63
C ASP A 78 0.06 -23.59 -7.23
N ALA A 79 0.26 -22.50 -6.51
CA ALA A 79 1.07 -21.37 -6.96
C ALA A 79 1.64 -20.57 -5.79
N ILE A 80 2.67 -19.77 -6.09
CA ILE A 80 3.27 -18.79 -5.18
C ILE A 80 3.10 -17.40 -5.79
N ALA A 81 2.62 -16.44 -5.01
CA ALA A 81 2.55 -15.03 -5.37
C ALA A 81 3.51 -14.23 -4.49
N VAL A 82 4.11 -13.17 -5.03
CA VAL A 82 5.01 -12.31 -4.27
C VAL A 82 4.93 -10.87 -4.74
N THR A 83 4.99 -9.94 -3.84
CA THR A 83 5.13 -8.52 -4.18
C THR A 83 6.46 -8.26 -4.84
N SER A 84 6.42 -7.74 -6.08
CA SER A 84 7.61 -7.39 -6.87
C SER A 84 7.84 -5.88 -6.98
N GLY A 85 6.91 -5.07 -6.47
CA GLY A 85 6.93 -3.61 -6.43
C GLY A 85 5.53 -2.99 -6.48
N PRO A 86 5.48 -1.67 -6.19
CA PRO A 86 6.53 -0.83 -5.63
C PRO A 86 6.87 -1.21 -4.19
N GLY A 87 8.02 -0.69 -3.68
CA GLY A 87 8.47 -0.91 -2.32
C GLY A 87 9.97 -0.68 -2.16
N LEU A 88 10.47 -0.89 -0.94
CA LEU A 88 11.89 -0.78 -0.61
C LEU A 88 12.67 -1.90 -1.29
N SER A 89 13.63 -1.56 -2.16
CA SER A 89 14.32 -2.53 -3.01
C SER A 89 15.00 -3.67 -2.24
N GLY A 90 15.64 -3.37 -1.09
CA GLY A 90 16.25 -4.38 -0.22
C GLY A 90 15.23 -5.34 0.39
N ALA A 91 14.10 -4.83 0.83
CA ALA A 91 13.00 -5.58 1.40
C ALA A 91 12.32 -6.48 0.34
N LEU A 92 12.00 -5.93 -0.83
CA LEU A 92 11.47 -6.68 -1.97
C LEU A 92 12.39 -7.83 -2.41
N MET A 93 13.71 -7.62 -2.41
CA MET A 93 14.68 -8.68 -2.77
C MET A 93 14.58 -9.91 -1.86
N VAL A 94 14.29 -9.73 -0.58
CA VAL A 94 14.13 -10.85 0.36
C VAL A 94 12.91 -11.70 -0.01
N GLY A 95 11.74 -11.08 -0.15
CA GLY A 95 10.51 -11.79 -0.52
C GLY A 95 10.59 -12.44 -1.90
N VAL A 96 11.05 -11.70 -2.91
CA VAL A 96 11.20 -12.22 -4.28
C VAL A 96 12.24 -13.36 -4.35
N GLY A 97 13.36 -13.25 -3.62
CA GLY A 97 14.36 -14.31 -3.53
C GLY A 97 13.81 -15.59 -2.94
N ALA A 98 13.10 -15.49 -1.81
CA ALA A 98 12.45 -16.62 -1.16
C ALA A 98 11.34 -17.25 -2.03
N ALA A 99 10.48 -16.43 -2.64
CA ALA A 99 9.43 -16.92 -3.52
C ALA A 99 9.99 -17.67 -4.74
N LYS A 100 11.06 -17.18 -5.35
CA LYS A 100 11.77 -17.86 -6.46
C LYS A 100 12.36 -19.19 -6.00
N ALA A 101 13.00 -19.22 -4.83
CA ALA A 101 13.58 -20.45 -4.28
C ALA A 101 12.50 -21.51 -4.01
N LEU A 102 11.36 -21.11 -3.42
CA LEU A 102 10.21 -21.99 -3.19
C LEU A 102 9.62 -22.50 -4.52
N ALA A 103 9.38 -21.61 -5.48
CA ALA A 103 8.81 -21.97 -6.78
C ALA A 103 9.67 -22.99 -7.52
N VAL A 104 11.00 -22.82 -7.51
CA VAL A 104 11.94 -23.75 -8.14
C VAL A 104 11.95 -25.09 -7.39
N SER A 105 12.07 -25.07 -6.06
CA SER A 105 12.19 -26.30 -5.27
C SER A 105 10.92 -27.14 -5.29
N LEU A 106 9.74 -26.52 -5.39
CA LEU A 106 8.46 -27.18 -5.42
C LEU A 106 7.94 -27.48 -6.84
N GLY A 107 8.58 -26.93 -7.88
CA GLY A 107 8.09 -27.02 -9.27
C GLY A 107 6.75 -26.30 -9.47
N LYS A 108 6.48 -25.22 -8.70
CA LYS A 108 5.22 -24.49 -8.73
C LYS A 108 5.35 -23.17 -9.50
N PRO A 109 4.27 -22.68 -10.17
CA PRO A 109 4.30 -21.40 -10.85
C PRO A 109 4.45 -20.24 -9.87
N LEU A 110 5.18 -19.19 -10.29
CA LEU A 110 5.39 -17.95 -9.57
C LEU A 110 4.62 -16.81 -10.22
N TYR A 111 3.94 -16.01 -9.42
CA TYR A 111 3.26 -14.78 -9.86
C TYR A 111 3.84 -13.58 -9.13
N ALA A 112 4.48 -12.70 -9.89
CA ALA A 112 4.96 -11.41 -9.40
C ALA A 112 3.81 -10.41 -9.46
N VAL A 113 3.39 -9.87 -8.33
CA VAL A 113 2.23 -8.98 -8.25
C VAL A 113 2.61 -7.57 -7.81
N ASN A 114 1.77 -6.61 -8.18
CA ASN A 114 1.93 -5.22 -7.79
C ASN A 114 1.34 -5.01 -6.39
N HIS A 115 2.12 -4.40 -5.50
CA HIS A 115 1.73 -4.10 -4.13
C HIS A 115 0.43 -3.28 -4.03
N LEU A 116 0.34 -2.19 -4.83
CA LEU A 116 -0.83 -1.31 -4.82
C LEU A 116 -2.09 -2.03 -5.30
N VAL A 117 -1.96 -2.83 -6.34
CA VAL A 117 -3.08 -3.65 -6.85
C VAL A 117 -3.46 -4.73 -5.84
N GLY A 118 -2.50 -5.22 -5.05
CA GLY A 118 -2.73 -6.14 -3.94
C GLY A 118 -3.74 -5.58 -2.93
N HIS A 119 -3.62 -4.31 -2.54
CA HIS A 119 -4.59 -3.66 -1.66
C HIS A 119 -6.02 -3.64 -2.21
N VAL A 120 -6.19 -3.49 -3.53
CA VAL A 120 -7.51 -3.64 -4.17
C VAL A 120 -7.95 -5.10 -4.14
N GLY A 121 -7.00 -6.03 -4.35
CA GLY A 121 -7.24 -7.46 -4.31
C GLY A 121 -7.72 -8.00 -2.96
N ALA A 122 -7.40 -7.33 -1.85
CA ALA A 122 -7.89 -7.68 -0.52
C ALA A 122 -9.42 -7.59 -0.40
N ASP A 123 -10.05 -6.74 -1.20
CA ASP A 123 -11.50 -6.55 -1.17
C ASP A 123 -12.28 -7.84 -1.49
N VAL A 124 -11.77 -8.67 -2.40
CA VAL A 124 -12.45 -9.92 -2.81
C VAL A 124 -12.45 -11.02 -1.74
N LEU A 125 -11.72 -10.84 -0.64
CA LEU A 125 -11.65 -11.84 0.45
C LEU A 125 -12.86 -11.83 1.38
N ASP A 126 -13.56 -10.69 1.49
CA ASP A 126 -14.67 -10.51 2.44
C ASP A 126 -15.93 -9.94 1.80
N HIS A 127 -15.88 -9.57 0.53
CA HIS A 127 -17.01 -9.00 -0.20
C HIS A 127 -17.41 -9.90 -1.37
N ASP A 128 -18.60 -9.66 -1.89
CA ASP A 128 -19.01 -10.20 -3.19
C ASP A 128 -17.99 -9.81 -4.26
N PRO A 129 -17.90 -10.56 -5.37
CA PRO A 129 -16.96 -10.26 -6.45
C PRO A 129 -16.98 -8.79 -6.85
N LEU A 130 -15.78 -8.20 -6.97
CA LEU A 130 -15.64 -6.81 -7.38
C LEU A 130 -16.12 -6.65 -8.82
N GLU A 131 -17.07 -5.74 -9.03
CA GLU A 131 -17.54 -5.38 -10.37
C GLU A 131 -16.59 -4.37 -11.03
N TYR A 132 -16.35 -4.54 -12.30
CA TYR A 132 -15.48 -3.67 -13.08
C TYR A 132 -16.27 -2.89 -14.14
N PRO A 133 -15.86 -1.64 -14.47
CA PRO A 133 -14.73 -0.91 -13.92
C PRO A 133 -15.01 -0.38 -12.50
N THR A 134 -13.95 -0.21 -11.70
CA THR A 134 -14.02 0.42 -10.38
C THR A 134 -12.92 1.45 -10.20
N ILE A 135 -13.15 2.45 -9.35
CA ILE A 135 -12.10 3.38 -8.90
C ILE A 135 -11.55 2.88 -7.57
N ALA A 136 -10.22 2.90 -7.40
CA ALA A 136 -9.59 2.57 -6.14
C ALA A 136 -8.76 3.74 -5.62
N LEU A 137 -9.05 4.18 -4.40
CA LEU A 137 -8.25 5.14 -3.65
C LEU A 137 -7.35 4.37 -2.68
N LEU A 138 -6.05 4.37 -2.94
CA LEU A 138 -5.05 3.71 -2.12
C LEU A 138 -4.29 4.75 -1.29
N VAL A 139 -4.34 4.61 0.03
CA VAL A 139 -3.74 5.57 0.96
C VAL A 139 -3.01 4.84 2.07
N SER A 140 -1.70 5.07 2.18
CA SER A 140 -0.82 4.47 3.19
C SER A 140 0.22 5.47 3.70
N GLY A 141 1.17 4.99 4.50
CA GLY A 141 2.35 5.76 4.91
C GLY A 141 3.27 6.12 3.74
N GLY A 142 3.37 5.27 2.72
CA GLY A 142 4.26 5.47 1.57
C GLY A 142 3.57 5.89 0.27
N HIS A 143 2.27 5.68 0.15
CA HIS A 143 1.54 5.86 -1.11
C HIS A 143 0.23 6.63 -0.91
N THR A 144 -0.10 7.46 -1.89
CA THR A 144 -1.43 8.04 -2.06
C THR A 144 -1.71 8.07 -3.55
N SER A 145 -2.54 7.16 -4.03
CA SER A 145 -2.78 6.93 -5.45
C SER A 145 -4.25 6.70 -5.75
N LEU A 146 -4.68 7.13 -6.92
CA LEU A 146 -6.02 6.90 -7.45
C LEU A 146 -5.91 6.06 -8.72
N LEU A 147 -6.54 4.90 -8.71
CA LEU A 147 -6.49 3.92 -9.78
C LEU A 147 -7.85 3.76 -10.45
N HIS A 148 -7.85 3.56 -11.76
CA HIS A 148 -9.00 3.06 -12.52
C HIS A 148 -8.76 1.60 -12.85
N VAL A 149 -9.52 0.72 -12.24
CA VAL A 149 -9.37 -0.73 -12.36
C VAL A 149 -10.46 -1.24 -13.30
N ARG A 150 -10.09 -1.55 -14.53
CA ARG A 150 -10.98 -2.19 -15.52
C ARG A 150 -10.90 -3.71 -15.43
N ASN A 151 -9.78 -4.21 -14.97
CA ASN A 151 -9.56 -5.61 -14.63
C ASN A 151 -8.39 -5.70 -13.63
N LEU A 152 -8.60 -6.36 -12.50
CA LEU A 152 -7.64 -6.42 -11.40
C LEU A 152 -6.28 -7.02 -11.80
N VAL A 153 -6.28 -7.94 -12.77
CA VAL A 153 -5.08 -8.70 -13.16
C VAL A 153 -4.38 -8.09 -14.38
N SER A 154 -5.12 -7.48 -15.29
CA SER A 154 -4.61 -7.13 -16.62
C SER A 154 -4.79 -5.67 -17.04
N ASP A 155 -5.65 -4.90 -16.38
CA ASP A 155 -5.97 -3.53 -16.82
C ASP A 155 -6.25 -2.59 -15.65
N VAL A 156 -5.17 -2.00 -15.15
CA VAL A 156 -5.17 -1.00 -14.07
C VAL A 156 -4.44 0.26 -14.55
N GLU A 157 -5.13 1.39 -14.55
CA GLU A 157 -4.62 2.70 -14.95
C GLU A 157 -4.40 3.57 -13.73
N LEU A 158 -3.21 4.15 -13.58
CA LEU A 158 -2.94 5.20 -12.59
C LEU A 158 -3.56 6.51 -13.08
N LEU A 159 -4.56 7.03 -12.38
CA LEU A 159 -5.19 8.32 -12.69
C LEU A 159 -4.42 9.50 -12.11
N GLY A 160 -3.92 9.35 -10.89
CA GLY A 160 -3.14 10.34 -10.19
C GLY A 160 -2.53 9.79 -8.92
N GLU A 161 -1.53 10.50 -8.41
CA GLU A 161 -0.80 10.13 -7.19
C GLU A 161 -0.34 11.36 -6.44
N THR A 162 0.23 11.17 -5.24
CA THR A 162 0.83 12.30 -4.53
C THR A 162 2.11 12.76 -5.22
N MET A 163 2.26 14.08 -5.33
CA MET A 163 3.45 14.72 -5.91
C MET A 163 4.55 14.96 -4.88
N ASP A 164 4.24 14.74 -3.61
CA ASP A 164 5.17 14.99 -2.49
C ASP A 164 4.93 13.97 -1.36
N ASP A 165 4.67 14.39 -0.13
CA ASP A 165 4.41 13.49 0.99
C ASP A 165 3.15 12.63 0.71
N ALA A 166 3.17 11.34 1.08
CA ALA A 166 1.94 10.56 1.17
C ALA A 166 1.06 11.05 2.32
N ALA A 167 -0.26 10.78 2.26
CA ALA A 167 -1.18 11.23 3.31
C ALA A 167 -0.80 10.68 4.69
N GLY A 168 -0.47 9.38 4.81
CA GLY A 168 -0.04 8.79 6.09
C GLY A 168 1.28 9.39 6.57
N GLU A 169 2.26 9.62 5.69
CA GLU A 169 3.50 10.31 6.02
C GLU A 169 3.26 11.74 6.54
N ALA A 170 2.30 12.45 5.96
CA ALA A 170 1.92 13.78 6.43
C ALA A 170 1.35 13.73 7.85
N PHE A 171 0.56 12.69 8.19
CA PHE A 171 0.07 12.45 9.55
C PHE A 171 1.19 12.17 10.54
N ASP A 172 2.19 11.37 10.17
CA ASP A 172 3.35 11.09 11.02
C ASP A 172 4.19 12.35 11.27
N LYS A 173 4.38 13.17 10.22
CA LYS A 173 5.10 14.45 10.33
C LYS A 173 4.37 15.47 11.20
N VAL A 174 3.04 15.57 11.08
CA VAL A 174 2.23 16.45 11.93
C VAL A 174 2.14 15.89 13.36
N GLY A 175 2.03 14.58 13.53
CA GLY A 175 2.10 13.94 14.84
C GLY A 175 3.39 14.30 15.57
N ARG A 176 4.55 14.20 14.89
CA ARG A 176 5.85 14.60 15.44
C ARG A 176 5.90 16.09 15.78
N LEU A 177 5.35 16.97 14.95
CA LEU A 177 5.27 18.41 15.20
C LEU A 177 4.48 18.75 16.48
N LEU A 178 3.50 17.91 16.80
CA LEU A 178 2.66 18.06 17.99
C LEU A 178 3.15 17.22 19.19
N ASP A 179 4.37 16.66 19.15
CA ASP A 179 4.96 15.77 20.16
C ASP A 179 4.10 14.53 20.47
N LEU A 180 3.42 13.99 19.45
CA LEU A 180 2.67 12.74 19.57
C LEU A 180 3.60 11.54 19.30
N PRO A 181 3.31 10.36 19.89
CA PRO A 181 4.11 9.16 19.65
C PRO A 181 4.11 8.72 18.17
N TYR A 182 5.16 8.01 17.78
CA TYR A 182 5.22 7.34 16.47
C TYR A 182 4.63 5.92 16.58
N PRO A 183 3.84 5.47 15.57
CA PRO A 183 3.38 6.20 14.38
C PRO A 183 2.32 7.28 14.71
N GLY A 184 2.44 8.46 14.09
CA GLY A 184 1.59 9.61 14.39
C GLY A 184 0.14 9.44 13.95
N GLY A 185 -0.12 8.69 12.88
CA GLY A 185 -1.44 8.53 12.27
C GLY A 185 -2.56 8.19 13.26
N PRO A 186 -2.47 7.09 14.03
CA PRO A 186 -3.49 6.71 15.01
C PRO A 186 -3.70 7.73 16.14
N HIS A 187 -2.63 8.41 16.57
CA HIS A 187 -2.69 9.43 17.62
C HIS A 187 -3.37 10.71 17.14
N VAL A 188 -3.04 11.16 15.92
CA VAL A 188 -3.68 12.32 15.28
C VAL A 188 -5.17 12.01 15.02
N ASP A 189 -5.51 10.81 14.51
CA ASP A 189 -6.91 10.42 14.28
C ASP A 189 -7.73 10.42 15.56
N ARG A 190 -7.21 9.80 16.63
CA ARG A 190 -7.89 9.80 17.94
C ARG A 190 -8.10 11.21 18.47
N LEU A 191 -7.04 12.05 18.48
CA LEU A 191 -7.10 13.39 19.02
C LEU A 191 -8.02 14.31 18.18
N SER A 192 -8.09 14.07 16.87
CA SER A 192 -8.96 14.81 15.95
C SER A 192 -10.45 14.66 16.24
N GLN A 193 -10.84 13.57 16.93
CA GLN A 193 -12.23 13.35 17.33
C GLN A 193 -12.68 14.23 18.50
N GLU A 194 -11.73 14.78 19.24
CA GLU A 194 -11.96 15.66 20.39
C GLU A 194 -11.98 17.16 20.01
N GLY A 195 -11.48 17.50 18.80
CA GLY A 195 -11.32 18.87 18.34
C GLY A 195 -12.40 19.36 17.37
N ASP A 196 -12.44 20.67 17.15
CA ASP A 196 -13.30 21.30 16.15
C ASP A 196 -12.62 21.38 14.78
N ARG A 197 -13.14 20.66 13.81
CA ARG A 197 -12.68 20.64 12.41
C ARG A 197 -12.75 22.00 11.70
N LYS A 198 -13.52 22.94 12.24
CA LYS A 198 -13.75 24.27 11.68
C LYS A 198 -12.95 25.38 12.39
N ALA A 199 -12.30 25.05 13.52
CA ALA A 199 -11.53 26.03 14.32
C ALA A 199 -10.40 26.67 13.49
N ILE A 200 -9.77 25.90 12.59
CA ILE A 200 -8.65 26.37 11.80
C ILE A 200 -8.90 26.01 10.32
N ARG A 201 -8.70 26.97 9.42
CA ARG A 201 -8.87 26.75 7.99
C ARG A 201 -7.51 26.47 7.32
N PHE A 202 -7.10 25.22 7.29
CA PHE A 202 -5.92 24.80 6.54
C PHE A 202 -6.16 24.69 5.02
N PRO A 203 -5.14 24.90 4.19
CA PRO A 203 -5.26 24.81 2.73
C PRO A 203 -5.48 23.35 2.27
N ARG A 204 -6.11 23.21 1.09
CA ARG A 204 -6.20 21.94 0.36
C ARG A 204 -5.22 21.99 -0.82
N GLY A 205 -4.31 21.04 -0.89
CA GLY A 205 -3.35 20.95 -1.98
C GLY A 205 -4.04 20.75 -3.34
N LEU A 206 -3.50 21.37 -4.38
CA LEU A 206 -3.95 21.21 -5.77
C LEU A 206 -5.47 21.40 -5.98
N SER A 207 -6.07 22.34 -5.23
CA SER A 207 -7.51 22.66 -5.30
C SER A 207 -7.83 23.93 -6.08
N ALA A 208 -6.79 24.72 -6.45
CA ALA A 208 -6.98 25.97 -7.18
C ALA A 208 -7.45 25.71 -8.62
N ALA A 209 -8.17 26.68 -9.21
CA ALA A 209 -8.72 26.54 -10.57
C ALA A 209 -7.65 26.19 -11.62
N LYS A 210 -6.43 26.75 -11.49
CA LYS A 210 -5.28 26.49 -12.37
C LYS A 210 -4.76 25.04 -12.31
N ASP A 211 -5.01 24.34 -11.20
CA ASP A 211 -4.52 22.98 -10.95
C ASP A 211 -5.52 21.92 -11.40
N LYS A 212 -6.80 22.30 -11.59
CA LYS A 212 -7.89 21.36 -11.86
C LYS A 212 -7.75 20.59 -13.17
N ASP A 213 -7.13 21.17 -14.19
CA ASP A 213 -6.95 20.50 -15.47
C ASP A 213 -5.71 19.61 -15.49
N ARG A 214 -4.60 20.11 -14.91
CA ARG A 214 -3.30 19.41 -14.95
C ARG A 214 -3.15 18.37 -13.86
N HIS A 215 -3.71 18.64 -12.67
CA HIS A 215 -3.57 17.84 -11.45
C HIS A 215 -4.92 17.39 -10.92
N ARG A 216 -5.83 17.02 -11.85
CA ARG A 216 -7.21 16.70 -11.53
C ARG A 216 -7.35 15.64 -10.45
N TYR A 217 -6.50 14.62 -10.51
CA TYR A 217 -6.51 13.46 -9.60
C TYR A 217 -5.23 13.36 -8.73
N ASP A 218 -4.25 14.25 -8.93
CA ASP A 218 -3.04 14.25 -8.13
C ASP A 218 -3.26 14.85 -6.75
N PHE A 219 -2.42 14.48 -5.79
CA PHE A 219 -2.47 14.95 -4.41
C PHE A 219 -1.18 15.70 -4.04
N SER A 220 -1.25 16.54 -3.00
CA SER A 220 -0.08 17.21 -2.42
C SER A 220 -0.40 17.58 -0.97
N PHE A 221 0.49 17.22 -0.04
CA PHE A 221 0.32 17.44 1.39
C PHE A 221 1.45 18.23 2.04
N SER A 222 2.60 18.42 1.36
CA SER A 222 3.75 19.15 1.92
C SER A 222 3.43 20.62 2.24
N GLY A 223 2.62 21.28 1.39
CA GLY A 223 2.13 22.63 1.64
C GLY A 223 1.19 22.71 2.84
N LEU A 224 0.34 21.70 3.05
CA LEU A 224 -0.53 21.59 4.20
C LEU A 224 0.27 21.41 5.49
N LYS A 225 1.25 20.49 5.51
CA LYS A 225 2.17 20.31 6.63
C LYS A 225 2.88 21.62 7.02
N THR A 226 3.38 22.37 6.02
CA THR A 226 4.02 23.66 6.25
C THR A 226 3.07 24.68 6.86
N ALA A 227 1.78 24.67 6.46
CA ALA A 227 0.77 25.56 7.04
C ALA A 227 0.50 25.21 8.51
N VAL A 228 0.46 23.92 8.86
CA VAL A 228 0.33 23.46 10.26
C VAL A 228 1.54 23.89 11.08
N ALA A 229 2.78 23.68 10.57
CA ALA A 229 4.00 24.08 11.27
C ALA A 229 4.01 25.58 11.58
N ARG A 230 3.72 26.43 10.59
CA ARG A 230 3.65 27.89 10.79
C ARG A 230 2.58 28.31 11.79
N TYR A 231 1.44 27.62 11.82
CA TYR A 231 0.38 27.89 12.77
C TYR A 231 0.84 27.57 14.21
N VAL A 232 1.44 26.41 14.42
CA VAL A 232 1.99 26.00 15.72
C VAL A 232 3.08 26.98 16.17
N GLU A 233 4.07 27.24 15.33
CA GLU A 233 5.16 28.21 15.60
C GLU A 233 4.60 29.59 15.99
N SER A 234 3.56 30.08 15.29
CA SER A 234 2.97 31.38 15.61
C SER A 234 2.31 31.45 16.99
N LEU A 235 1.78 30.35 17.49
CA LEU A 235 1.21 30.27 18.84
C LEU A 235 2.32 30.17 19.90
N GLU A 236 3.34 29.37 19.65
CA GLU A 236 4.51 29.23 20.54
C GLU A 236 5.23 30.55 20.71
N ASP A 237 5.49 31.28 19.62
CA ASP A 237 6.10 32.61 19.63
C ASP A 237 5.24 33.63 20.41
N ALA A 238 3.92 33.48 20.39
CA ALA A 238 2.98 34.30 21.16
C ALA A 238 2.86 33.86 22.62
N GLY A 239 3.53 32.78 23.02
CA GLY A 239 3.41 32.17 24.38
C GLY A 239 2.02 31.59 24.65
N SER A 240 1.29 31.22 23.59
CA SER A 240 -0.05 30.63 23.67
C SER A 240 0.03 29.12 23.63
N GLU A 241 -0.90 28.47 24.32
CA GLU A 241 -1.01 27.01 24.26
C GLU A 241 -1.50 26.56 22.87
N VAL A 242 -0.87 25.51 22.32
CA VAL A 242 -1.27 24.91 21.04
C VAL A 242 -2.51 24.03 21.26
N PRO A 243 -3.66 24.35 20.64
CA PRO A 243 -4.88 23.54 20.75
C PRO A 243 -4.74 22.25 19.90
N LYS A 244 -3.97 21.27 20.40
CA LYS A 244 -3.57 20.08 19.65
C LYS A 244 -4.76 19.32 19.06
N ALA A 245 -5.89 19.23 19.77
CA ALA A 245 -7.10 18.55 19.29
C ALA A 245 -7.69 19.27 18.06
N ASP A 246 -7.81 20.61 18.09
CA ASP A 246 -8.34 21.40 16.97
C ASP A 246 -7.39 21.38 15.77
N VAL A 247 -6.09 21.44 16.03
CA VAL A 247 -5.08 21.31 14.97
C VAL A 247 -5.19 19.95 14.27
N CYS A 248 -5.27 18.86 15.05
CA CYS A 248 -5.46 17.51 14.52
C CYS A 248 -6.78 17.38 13.74
N ALA A 249 -7.88 17.93 14.26
CA ALA A 249 -9.18 17.88 13.62
C ALA A 249 -9.21 18.63 12.30
N ALA A 250 -8.70 19.87 12.26
CA ALA A 250 -8.67 20.71 11.07
C ALA A 250 -7.68 20.16 10.01
N PHE A 251 -6.55 19.60 10.44
CA PHE A 251 -5.59 18.95 9.56
C PHE A 251 -6.19 17.68 8.94
N SER A 252 -6.76 16.80 9.77
CA SER A 252 -7.44 15.57 9.31
C SER A 252 -8.55 15.89 8.31
N GLU A 253 -9.36 16.91 8.60
CA GLU A 253 -10.40 17.37 7.66
C GLU A 253 -9.81 17.82 6.33
N ALA A 254 -8.69 18.56 6.33
CA ALA A 254 -8.08 19.06 5.11
C ALA A 254 -7.53 17.95 4.20
N VAL A 255 -6.92 16.91 4.80
CA VAL A 255 -6.43 15.73 4.06
C VAL A 255 -7.60 14.96 3.49
N ASN A 256 -8.55 14.56 4.33
CA ASN A 256 -9.66 13.69 3.93
C ASN A 256 -10.62 14.37 2.96
N ASP A 257 -10.79 15.69 3.07
CA ASP A 257 -11.53 16.48 2.09
C ASP A 257 -10.90 16.37 0.69
N SER A 258 -9.57 16.50 0.57
CA SER A 258 -8.86 16.38 -0.70
C SER A 258 -8.93 14.96 -1.28
N LEU A 259 -8.72 13.94 -0.43
CA LEU A 259 -8.76 12.53 -0.83
C LEU A 259 -10.13 12.14 -1.40
N THR A 260 -11.17 12.35 -0.61
CA THR A 260 -12.52 11.89 -0.95
C THR A 260 -13.16 12.70 -2.08
N ALA A 261 -12.88 14.02 -2.16
CA ALA A 261 -13.39 14.86 -3.25
C ALA A 261 -12.85 14.38 -4.60
N LYS A 262 -11.55 14.10 -4.70
CA LYS A 262 -10.93 13.65 -5.96
C LYS A 262 -11.31 12.21 -6.30
N ALA A 263 -11.45 11.33 -5.31
CA ALA A 263 -11.89 9.95 -5.53
C ALA A 263 -13.32 9.87 -6.08
N VAL A 264 -14.26 10.59 -5.47
CA VAL A 264 -15.65 10.64 -5.97
C VAL A 264 -15.71 11.35 -7.33
N GLN A 265 -14.92 12.43 -7.53
CA GLN A 265 -14.85 13.08 -8.83
C GLN A 265 -14.36 12.13 -9.93
N ALA A 266 -13.39 11.25 -9.63
CA ALA A 266 -12.94 10.25 -10.60
C ALA A 266 -14.03 9.23 -10.95
N CYS A 267 -14.84 8.80 -9.98
CA CYS A 267 -15.98 7.96 -10.23
C CYS A 267 -16.96 8.63 -11.22
N LEU A 268 -17.30 9.89 -10.95
CA LEU A 268 -18.23 10.64 -11.81
C LEU A 268 -17.66 10.88 -13.21
N ASP A 269 -16.39 11.29 -13.32
CA ASP A 269 -15.74 11.57 -14.61
C ASP A 269 -15.58 10.33 -15.48
N LYS A 270 -15.34 9.17 -14.86
CA LYS A 270 -15.17 7.89 -15.58
C LYS A 270 -16.47 7.11 -15.73
N GLY A 271 -17.58 7.60 -15.15
CA GLY A 271 -18.88 6.91 -15.18
C GLY A 271 -18.86 5.58 -14.43
N VAL A 272 -18.09 5.51 -13.33
CA VAL A 272 -17.89 4.31 -12.50
C VAL A 272 -18.73 4.40 -11.24
N SER A 273 -19.47 3.34 -10.93
CA SER A 273 -20.41 3.30 -9.80
C SER A 273 -19.81 2.81 -8.47
N THR A 274 -18.54 2.36 -8.46
CA THR A 274 -17.95 1.75 -7.28
C THR A 274 -16.61 2.40 -6.93
N LEU A 275 -16.44 2.78 -5.66
CA LEU A 275 -15.19 3.26 -5.06
C LEU A 275 -14.68 2.25 -4.03
N VAL A 276 -13.50 1.68 -4.28
CA VAL A 276 -12.76 0.88 -3.29
C VAL A 276 -11.74 1.79 -2.59
N VAL A 277 -11.64 1.71 -1.26
CA VAL A 277 -10.58 2.41 -0.51
C VAL A 277 -9.68 1.36 0.14
N GLY A 278 -8.36 1.49 -0.01
CA GLY A 278 -7.39 0.53 0.51
C GLY A 278 -6.14 1.20 1.10
N GLY A 279 -5.26 0.37 1.70
CA GLY A 279 -4.04 0.79 2.37
C GLY A 279 -4.23 1.16 3.85
N GLY A 280 -3.15 1.23 4.61
CA GLY A 280 -3.16 1.39 6.07
C GLY A 280 -3.93 2.60 6.57
N TYR A 281 -3.88 3.71 5.84
CA TYR A 281 -4.61 4.92 6.18
C TYR A 281 -6.13 4.77 6.03
N SER A 282 -6.64 3.77 5.32
CA SER A 282 -8.08 3.50 5.20
C SER A 282 -8.77 3.16 6.54
N ALA A 283 -7.99 2.93 7.59
CA ALA A 283 -8.48 2.81 8.97
C ALA A 283 -8.90 4.16 9.60
N ASN A 284 -8.47 5.31 9.02
CA ASN A 284 -8.75 6.64 9.54
C ASN A 284 -10.26 6.91 9.62
N SER A 285 -10.72 7.34 10.80
CA SER A 285 -12.14 7.49 11.10
C SER A 285 -12.83 8.56 10.23
N ARG A 286 -12.12 9.68 9.99
CA ARG A 286 -12.66 10.77 9.17
C ARG A 286 -12.69 10.43 7.69
N LEU A 287 -11.69 9.72 7.18
CA LEU A 287 -11.71 9.22 5.80
C LEU A 287 -12.96 8.38 5.55
N ARG A 288 -13.20 7.41 6.44
CA ARG A 288 -14.33 6.47 6.31
C ARG A 288 -15.67 7.20 6.34
N SER A 289 -15.87 8.12 7.31
CA SER A 289 -17.13 8.86 7.42
C SER A 289 -17.37 9.79 6.22
N LEU A 290 -16.35 10.55 5.81
CA LEU A 290 -16.47 11.50 4.71
C LEU A 290 -16.60 10.82 3.34
N ALA A 291 -15.93 9.68 3.15
CA ALA A 291 -16.10 8.86 1.95
C ALA A 291 -17.54 8.33 1.86
N ALA A 292 -18.09 7.82 2.97
CA ALA A 292 -19.48 7.35 3.01
C ALA A 292 -20.48 8.48 2.68
N GLU A 293 -20.35 9.63 3.34
CA GLU A 293 -21.20 10.81 3.09
C GLU A 293 -21.20 11.22 1.60
N ARG A 294 -20.00 11.26 0.99
CA ARG A 294 -19.83 11.72 -0.40
C ARG A 294 -20.25 10.68 -1.43
N CYS A 295 -19.96 9.42 -1.18
CA CYS A 295 -20.38 8.33 -2.06
C CYS A 295 -21.90 8.21 -2.08
N GLU A 296 -22.57 8.27 -0.93
CA GLU A 296 -24.02 8.28 -0.83
C GLU A 296 -24.63 9.45 -1.63
N ALA A 297 -24.11 10.66 -1.44
CA ALA A 297 -24.59 11.85 -2.15
C ALA A 297 -24.37 11.77 -3.67
N ALA A 298 -23.37 11.03 -4.13
CA ALA A 298 -23.03 10.84 -5.53
C ALA A 298 -23.67 9.60 -6.18
N GLY A 299 -24.35 8.75 -5.41
CA GLY A 299 -24.86 7.46 -5.87
C GLY A 299 -23.76 6.46 -6.23
N VAL A 300 -22.61 6.53 -5.54
CA VAL A 300 -21.46 5.65 -5.71
C VAL A 300 -21.44 4.62 -4.57
N GLU A 301 -21.29 3.35 -4.91
CA GLU A 301 -21.08 2.28 -3.93
C GLU A 301 -19.69 2.44 -3.31
N LEU A 302 -19.61 2.49 -1.96
CA LEU A 302 -18.35 2.53 -1.23
C LEU A 302 -18.01 1.15 -0.67
N ARG A 303 -16.83 0.63 -1.02
CA ARG A 303 -16.27 -0.61 -0.47
C ARG A 303 -15.04 -0.28 0.37
N LEU A 304 -15.12 -0.59 1.67
CA LEU A 304 -14.07 -0.35 2.65
C LEU A 304 -13.55 -1.70 3.16
N PRO A 305 -12.24 -1.93 3.18
CA PRO A 305 -11.71 -3.18 3.71
C PRO A 305 -11.98 -3.27 5.21
N PRO A 306 -12.19 -4.49 5.74
CA PRO A 306 -12.06 -4.75 7.16
C PRO A 306 -10.71 -4.29 7.70
N LEU A 307 -10.66 -3.81 8.95
CA LEU A 307 -9.43 -3.24 9.53
C LEU A 307 -8.24 -4.20 9.49
N ARG A 308 -8.48 -5.51 9.53
CA ARG A 308 -7.46 -6.56 9.46
C ARG A 308 -6.69 -6.62 8.12
N TYR A 309 -7.21 -5.97 7.06
CA TYR A 309 -6.55 -5.92 5.74
C TYR A 309 -6.06 -4.52 5.36
N CYS A 310 -6.18 -3.55 6.26
CA CYS A 310 -5.73 -2.19 5.96
C CYS A 310 -4.19 -2.09 5.87
N THR A 311 -3.47 -2.81 6.75
CA THR A 311 -1.99 -2.86 6.71
C THR A 311 -1.49 -3.82 5.64
N ASP A 312 -0.21 -3.71 5.30
CA ASP A 312 0.46 -4.61 4.37
C ASP A 312 0.39 -6.04 4.89
N ASN A 313 -0.03 -6.97 4.04
CA ASN A 313 -0.27 -8.34 4.45
C ASN A 313 -0.15 -9.34 3.29
N GLY A 314 0.10 -10.61 3.61
CA GLY A 314 0.26 -11.67 2.62
C GLY A 314 -1.05 -12.10 1.95
N ALA A 315 -2.20 -11.89 2.62
CA ALA A 315 -3.51 -12.31 2.09
C ALA A 315 -3.88 -11.53 0.82
N GLN A 316 -3.61 -10.21 0.77
CA GLN A 316 -3.83 -9.38 -0.42
C GLN A 316 -3.00 -9.86 -1.64
N ILE A 317 -1.79 -10.34 -1.38
CA ILE A 317 -0.88 -10.84 -2.42
C ILE A 317 -1.32 -12.22 -2.90
N ALA A 318 -1.74 -13.09 -1.96
CA ALA A 318 -2.29 -14.40 -2.28
C ALA A 318 -3.60 -14.28 -3.08
N ALA A 319 -4.49 -13.35 -2.71
CA ALA A 319 -5.75 -13.09 -3.41
C ALA A 319 -5.51 -12.64 -4.87
N LEU A 320 -4.58 -11.70 -5.08
CA LEU A 320 -4.21 -11.25 -6.43
C LEU A 320 -3.55 -12.37 -7.24
N GLY A 321 -2.67 -13.17 -6.62
CA GLY A 321 -2.09 -14.36 -7.23
C GLY A 321 -3.14 -15.39 -7.62
N SER A 322 -4.12 -15.64 -6.74
CA SER A 322 -5.25 -16.53 -7.03
C SER A 322 -6.10 -16.03 -8.20
N ALA A 323 -6.38 -14.71 -8.23
CA ALA A 323 -7.09 -14.10 -9.37
C ALA A 323 -6.32 -14.30 -10.69
N ALA A 324 -5.00 -14.16 -10.67
CA ALA A 324 -4.16 -14.39 -11.85
C ALA A 324 -4.19 -15.85 -12.33
N VAL A 325 -4.10 -16.81 -11.40
CA VAL A 325 -4.23 -18.26 -11.74
C VAL A 325 -5.59 -18.55 -12.36
N ARG A 326 -6.67 -18.05 -11.75
CA ARG A 326 -8.05 -18.25 -12.23
C ARG A 326 -8.28 -17.64 -13.60
N ALA A 327 -7.68 -16.47 -13.86
CA ALA A 327 -7.72 -15.81 -15.17
C ALA A 327 -6.85 -16.49 -16.24
N GLY A 328 -6.04 -17.48 -15.88
CA GLY A 328 -5.14 -18.17 -16.80
C GLY A 328 -3.96 -17.32 -17.26
N VAL A 329 -3.55 -16.36 -16.43
CA VAL A 329 -2.35 -15.53 -16.71
C VAL A 329 -1.10 -16.41 -16.69
N ALA A 330 -0.18 -16.17 -17.62
CA ALA A 330 1.08 -16.90 -17.65
C ALA A 330 1.92 -16.59 -16.40
N PRO A 331 2.55 -17.61 -15.77
CA PRO A 331 3.45 -17.39 -14.65
C PRO A 331 4.60 -16.46 -14.99
N SER A 332 5.07 -15.75 -14.02
CA SER A 332 6.25 -14.89 -14.15
C SER A 332 7.51 -15.74 -14.33
N PRO A 333 8.45 -15.32 -15.20
CA PRO A 333 9.67 -16.08 -15.43
C PRO A 333 10.57 -16.06 -14.19
N ILE A 334 10.95 -17.26 -13.71
CA ILE A 334 11.74 -17.42 -12.48
C ILE A 334 13.22 -17.08 -12.69
N LEU A 335 13.75 -17.37 -13.89
CA LEU A 335 15.19 -17.25 -14.20
C LEU A 335 15.58 -15.96 -14.95
N THR A 336 14.65 -15.04 -15.18
CA THR A 336 14.98 -13.75 -15.80
C THR A 336 15.56 -12.76 -14.79
N ARG A 337 16.42 -11.86 -15.29
CA ARG A 337 17.02 -10.77 -14.49
C ARG A 337 15.97 -9.80 -13.89
N THR A 338 14.81 -9.75 -14.50
CA THR A 338 13.66 -8.94 -14.05
C THR A 338 12.45 -9.83 -13.88
N VAL A 339 11.69 -9.63 -12.80
CA VAL A 339 10.34 -10.20 -12.66
C VAL A 339 9.40 -9.17 -13.25
N PRO A 340 8.80 -9.40 -14.45
CA PRO A 340 7.82 -8.44 -14.95
C PRO A 340 6.64 -8.40 -14.00
N LEU A 341 6.22 -7.21 -13.62
CA LEU A 341 4.94 -6.99 -12.93
C LEU A 341 3.83 -7.59 -13.80
N LEU A 342 2.91 -8.33 -13.18
CA LEU A 342 1.64 -8.67 -13.81
C LEU A 342 1.03 -7.34 -14.26
N ALA A 343 0.78 -7.25 -15.57
CA ALA A 343 0.57 -6.01 -16.27
C ALA A 343 -0.46 -5.09 -15.62
N SER A 344 0.02 -4.10 -14.88
CA SER A 344 -0.63 -2.82 -14.96
C SER A 344 -0.01 -2.13 -16.19
N THR A 345 -0.69 -2.02 -17.28
CA THR A 345 -0.36 -1.05 -18.31
C THR A 345 -0.63 0.32 -17.71
N VAL A 346 0.33 0.79 -16.92
CA VAL A 346 0.46 2.21 -16.64
C VAL A 346 0.79 2.82 -17.99
N GLY A 347 -0.12 3.64 -18.52
CA GLY A 347 0.00 4.21 -19.85
C GLY A 347 1.38 4.81 -20.11
N GLU A 348 1.82 4.82 -21.35
CA GLU A 348 3.16 5.17 -21.86
C GLU A 348 3.71 6.57 -21.48
N THR A 349 3.11 7.28 -20.54
CA THR A 349 3.55 8.61 -20.06
C THR A 349 3.97 8.64 -18.60
N SER A 350 3.96 7.52 -17.90
CA SER A 350 4.40 7.45 -16.51
C SER A 350 5.89 7.10 -16.47
N ARG A 351 6.67 7.89 -15.72
CA ARG A 351 8.03 7.58 -15.32
C ARG A 351 8.00 6.33 -14.40
N THR A 352 7.87 5.15 -15.00
CA THR A 352 8.17 3.91 -14.34
C THR A 352 9.65 3.91 -14.04
N VAL A 353 10.02 4.06 -12.77
CA VAL A 353 11.32 3.56 -12.33
C VAL A 353 11.15 2.03 -12.27
N PRO A 354 11.66 1.29 -13.26
CA PRO A 354 11.65 -0.16 -13.16
C PRO A 354 12.60 -0.51 -12.01
N VAL A 355 12.07 -1.07 -10.93
CA VAL A 355 12.93 -1.76 -9.95
C VAL A 355 13.39 -3.04 -10.64
N ALA A 356 14.41 -2.90 -11.49
CA ALA A 356 15.11 -4.02 -12.07
C ALA A 356 15.99 -4.62 -10.97
N VAL A 357 15.53 -5.71 -10.35
CA VAL A 357 16.43 -6.57 -9.57
C VAL A 357 17.31 -7.29 -10.58
N THR A 358 18.45 -6.68 -10.91
CA THR A 358 19.44 -7.28 -11.80
C THR A 358 20.27 -8.27 -10.99
N VAL A 359 19.96 -9.54 -11.08
CA VAL A 359 20.82 -10.61 -10.58
C VAL A 359 21.91 -10.83 -11.66
N GLY A 360 23.14 -10.41 -11.36
CA GLY A 360 24.29 -10.59 -12.25
C GLY A 360 24.54 -12.07 -12.59
N SER A 361 24.71 -12.37 -13.86
CA SER A 361 24.96 -13.72 -14.40
C SER A 361 26.44 -13.95 -14.70
N ASP A 362 27.37 -13.55 -13.84
CA ASP A 362 28.77 -13.93 -14.00
C ASP A 362 29.33 -14.50 -12.69
N CYS A 363 29.17 -15.81 -12.55
CA CYS A 363 30.00 -16.64 -11.68
C CYS A 363 31.22 -17.14 -12.51
N SER A 364 32.11 -16.22 -12.86
CA SER A 364 33.51 -16.50 -13.15
C SER A 364 34.32 -15.29 -12.71
N ALA A 365 34.51 -15.20 -11.39
CA ALA A 365 35.30 -14.13 -10.83
C ALA A 365 36.57 -14.70 -10.21
N THR A 366 37.69 -14.49 -10.90
CA THR A 366 38.98 -14.33 -10.26
C THR A 366 38.96 -12.99 -9.52
N ALA A 367 38.92 -13.07 -8.18
CA ALA A 367 39.05 -11.90 -7.32
C ALA A 367 40.50 -11.41 -7.34
N THR A 368 40.74 -10.25 -7.97
CA THR A 368 41.93 -9.42 -7.72
C THR A 368 41.50 -8.28 -6.76
N VAL A 369 41.98 -8.35 -5.54
CA VAL A 369 41.89 -7.29 -4.54
C VAL A 369 42.91 -6.20 -4.90
N PRO A 370 42.54 -4.94 -5.07
CA PRO A 370 43.50 -3.85 -5.13
C PRO A 370 43.91 -3.49 -3.71
N SER A 371 45.23 -3.55 -3.46
CA SER A 371 45.84 -3.04 -2.25
C SER A 371 45.64 -1.54 -2.10
N ALA A 372 45.11 -1.13 -0.98
CA ALA A 372 45.07 0.27 -0.56
C ALA A 372 46.50 0.69 -0.15
N SER A 373 46.98 1.78 -0.69
CA SER A 373 48.08 2.56 -0.13
C SER A 373 47.66 4.01 0.02
N CYS A 374 47.80 4.47 1.29
CA CYS A 374 47.73 5.82 1.85
C CYS A 374 46.38 6.53 1.79
#